data_fa649f665e7b7d9f9d2fa1a83bb546ea
#
_entry.id   fa649f665e7b7d9f9d2fa1a83bb546ea
#
_cell.length_a   1.000
_cell.length_b   1.000
_cell.length_c   1.000
_cell.angle_alpha   90.00
_cell.angle_beta   90.00
_cell.angle_gamma   90.00
#
_symmetry.space_group_name_H-M   'P 1'
#
loop_
_entity.id
_entity.type
_entity.pdbx_description
1 polymer ?
#
loop_
_entity_poly.entity_id
_entity_poly.type
_entity_poly.pdbx_seq_one_letter_code
_entity_poly.pdbx_strand_id
1 'polypeptide(L)'
;MSKAVRMEETKASIGKIISLQKMVDPRGNLSIAEGMKDIPFNISRVYWTYDVPSGACRGGHAHKHCREFIIAVSGSFTVTLDNGLNKQVFLLNHPYQGLLVEIDIWRTLDDFSSGAVCLVLAEDSF
;
A
#
# COMPACT_ATOMS: atom_id res chain seq x y z
N MET A 1 29.18 7.46 -16.21
CA MET A 1 28.60 6.51 -16.09
C MET A 1 27.80 6.42 -14.96
N SER A 2 28.21 6.35 -14.10
CA SER A 2 27.46 6.22 -12.97
C SER A 2 26.68 7.41 -12.59
N LYS A 3 26.77 8.49 -13.33
CA LYS A 3 26.01 9.65 -12.99
C LYS A 3 24.53 9.45 -13.09
N ALA A 4 24.07 8.85 -14.15
CA ALA A 4 22.64 8.60 -14.32
C ALA A 4 22.13 7.68 -13.24
N VAL A 5 22.89 6.64 -12.94
CA VAL A 5 22.50 5.71 -11.90
C VAL A 5 22.44 6.42 -10.56
N ARG A 6 23.41 7.29 -10.33
CA ARG A 6 23.46 8.02 -9.09
C ARG A 6 22.29 8.95 -8.93
N MET A 7 21.89 9.61 -10.02
CA MET A 7 20.76 10.52 -9.97
C MET A 7 19.48 9.78 -9.64
N GLU A 8 19.30 8.57 -10.15
CA GLU A 8 18.15 7.79 -9.79
C GLU A 8 18.18 7.39 -8.32
N GLU A 9 19.36 7.10 -7.82
CA GLU A 9 19.50 6.72 -6.42
C GLU A 9 19.19 7.86 -5.48
N THR A 10 19.32 9.10 -5.93
CA THR A 10 19.02 10.24 -5.07
C THR A 10 17.52 10.49 -4.93
N LYS A 11 16.71 9.90 -5.79
CA LYS A 11 15.28 10.03 -5.66
C LYS A 11 14.79 9.15 -4.53
N ALA A 12 14.34 9.77 -3.45
CA ALA A 12 13.77 9.02 -2.35
C ALA A 12 12.44 8.42 -2.77
N SER A 13 12.21 7.19 -2.41
CA SER A 13 10.91 6.57 -2.56
C SER A 13 9.96 7.15 -1.52
N ILE A 14 8.76 7.54 -1.94
CA ILE A 14 7.75 8.07 -1.03
C ILE A 14 6.81 6.98 -0.53
N GLY A 15 7.02 5.74 -0.94
CA GLY A 15 6.32 4.58 -0.42
C GLY A 15 7.26 3.41 -0.46
N LYS A 16 6.92 2.36 0.28
CA LYS A 16 7.76 1.18 0.36
C LYS A 16 6.91 -0.07 0.25
N ILE A 17 7.24 -0.91 -0.74
CA ILE A 17 6.61 -2.23 -0.85
C ILE A 17 7.30 -3.15 0.14
N ILE A 18 6.51 -3.80 0.97
CA ILE A 18 6.99 -4.78 1.93
C ILE A 18 6.38 -6.12 1.57
N SER A 19 7.23 -7.12 1.38
CA SER A 19 6.77 -8.48 1.14
C SER A 19 6.45 -9.14 2.46
N LEU A 20 5.29 -9.79 2.51
CA LEU A 20 4.86 -10.52 3.68
C LEU A 20 5.23 -11.98 3.54
N GLN A 21 5.30 -12.67 4.67
CA GLN A 21 5.54 -14.10 4.68
C GLN A 21 4.41 -14.81 3.94
N LYS A 22 4.78 -15.71 3.03
CA LYS A 22 3.82 -16.46 2.23
C LYS A 22 4.05 -17.94 2.48
N MET A 23 3.08 -18.59 3.08
CA MET A 23 3.12 -20.03 3.30
C MET A 23 2.33 -20.70 2.19
N VAL A 24 3.03 -21.44 1.34
CA VAL A 24 2.43 -22.10 0.19
C VAL A 24 1.94 -23.47 0.61
N ASP A 25 0.69 -23.78 0.26
CA ASP A 25 0.06 -25.04 0.64
C ASP A 25 -0.93 -25.42 -0.46
N PRO A 26 -1.01 -26.73 -0.85
CA PRO A 26 -1.98 -27.13 -1.86
C PRO A 26 -3.43 -26.81 -1.50
N ARG A 27 -3.74 -26.66 -0.22
CA ARG A 27 -5.07 -26.31 0.24
C ARG A 27 -5.31 -24.80 0.24
N GLY A 28 -4.32 -23.99 -0.14
CA GLY A 28 -4.39 -22.54 -0.16
C GLY A 28 -3.19 -21.93 0.55
N ASN A 29 -2.83 -20.74 0.12
CA ASN A 29 -1.68 -20.04 0.67
C ASN A 29 -2.11 -19.11 1.82
N LEU A 30 -1.19 -18.87 2.75
CA LEU A 30 -1.44 -18.01 3.90
C LEU A 30 -0.36 -16.94 3.97
N SER A 31 -0.75 -15.70 4.21
CA SER A 31 0.19 -14.62 4.47
C SER A 31 -0.14 -13.95 5.81
N ILE A 32 0.88 -13.40 6.45
CA ILE A 32 0.77 -12.84 7.78
C ILE A 32 1.28 -11.42 7.75
N ALA A 33 0.52 -10.51 8.38
CA ALA A 33 0.94 -9.14 8.62
C ALA A 33 0.81 -8.87 10.11
N GLU A 34 1.94 -8.75 10.79
CA GLU A 34 1.96 -8.58 12.24
C GLU A 34 2.56 -7.23 12.59
N GLY A 35 1.86 -6.49 13.45
CA GLY A 35 2.35 -5.20 13.89
C GLY A 35 3.66 -5.31 14.64
N MET A 36 4.55 -4.36 14.43
CA MET A 36 5.89 -4.29 15.01
C MET A 36 6.80 -5.43 14.60
N LYS A 37 6.39 -6.21 13.61
CA LYS A 37 7.22 -7.29 13.07
C LYS A 37 7.34 -7.15 11.56
N ASP A 38 6.28 -7.46 10.81
CA ASP A 38 6.26 -7.27 9.36
C ASP A 38 6.02 -5.80 9.03
N ILE A 39 5.26 -5.12 9.86
CA ILE A 39 4.84 -3.74 9.70
C ILE A 39 5.42 -2.93 10.86
N PRO A 40 6.06 -1.77 10.59
CA PRO A 40 6.83 -1.06 11.63
C PRO A 40 5.97 -0.22 12.57
N PHE A 41 4.75 -0.64 12.86
CA PHE A 41 3.89 0.07 13.81
C PHE A 41 2.86 -0.88 14.41
N ASN A 42 2.26 -0.47 15.53
CA ASN A 42 1.15 -1.18 16.13
C ASN A 42 -0.11 -0.90 15.31
N ILE A 43 -0.84 -1.96 14.98
CA ILE A 43 -2.05 -1.84 14.19
C ILE A 43 -3.21 -1.53 15.14
N SER A 44 -3.80 -0.35 15.00
CA SER A 44 -4.91 0.08 15.84
C SER A 44 -6.26 -0.02 15.15
N ARG A 45 -6.26 0.02 13.81
CA ARG A 45 -7.49 -0.02 13.04
C ARG A 45 -7.26 -0.78 11.76
N VAL A 46 -8.25 -1.56 11.37
CA VAL A 46 -8.26 -2.28 10.10
C VAL A 46 -9.54 -1.92 9.37
N TYR A 47 -9.43 -1.53 8.11
CA TYR A 47 -10.59 -1.29 7.29
C TYR A 47 -10.33 -1.76 5.87
N TRP A 48 -11.41 -2.02 5.12
CA TRP A 48 -11.26 -2.49 3.75
C TRP A 48 -12.34 -1.90 2.86
N THR A 49 -11.96 -1.68 1.61
CA THR A 49 -12.82 -1.13 0.58
C THR A 49 -13.10 -2.23 -0.43
N TYR A 50 -14.36 -2.39 -0.80
CA TYR A 50 -14.77 -3.45 -1.73
C TYR A 50 -15.94 -2.94 -2.57
N ASP A 51 -16.28 -3.68 -3.62
CA ASP A 51 -17.37 -3.33 -4.53
C ASP A 51 -17.15 -1.95 -5.17
N VAL A 52 -15.89 -1.63 -5.48
CA VAL A 52 -15.57 -0.37 -6.11
C VAL A 52 -15.96 -0.45 -7.58
N PRO A 53 -16.84 0.42 -8.06
CA PRO A 53 -17.26 0.37 -9.47
C PRO A 53 -16.12 0.79 -10.38
N SER A 54 -16.18 0.29 -11.62
CA SER A 54 -15.18 0.59 -12.63
C SER A 54 -15.08 2.11 -12.85
N GLY A 55 -13.86 2.61 -12.87
CA GLY A 55 -13.60 4.03 -13.08
C GLY A 55 -13.70 4.90 -11.83
N ALA A 56 -14.10 4.32 -10.69
CA ALA A 56 -14.18 5.08 -9.46
C ALA A 56 -12.78 5.30 -8.87
N CYS A 57 -12.63 6.41 -8.18
CA CYS A 57 -11.40 6.79 -7.52
C CYS A 57 -11.67 6.91 -6.03
N ARG A 58 -10.76 6.40 -5.21
CA ARG A 58 -10.89 6.42 -3.76
C ARG A 58 -9.68 7.08 -3.15
N GLY A 59 -9.77 7.41 -1.86
CA GLY A 59 -8.69 8.06 -1.14
C GLY A 59 -8.76 9.57 -1.31
N GLY A 60 -7.68 10.19 -1.80
CA GLY A 60 -7.64 11.65 -1.95
C GLY A 60 -7.47 12.34 -0.63
N HIS A 61 -6.58 11.82 0.24
CA HIS A 61 -6.31 12.41 1.53
C HIS A 61 -4.90 12.06 2.00
N ALA A 62 -4.45 12.75 3.03
CA ALA A 62 -3.21 12.48 3.70
C ALA A 62 -3.47 12.47 5.20
N HIS A 63 -2.71 11.64 5.93
CA HIS A 63 -2.82 11.57 7.39
C HIS A 63 -1.59 12.20 8.01
N LYS A 64 -1.80 13.02 9.03
CA LYS A 64 -0.71 13.72 9.69
C LYS A 64 -0.05 12.90 10.79
N HIS A 65 -0.77 11.94 11.36
CA HIS A 65 -0.29 11.19 12.51
C HIS A 65 -0.47 9.69 12.36
N CYS A 66 -0.78 9.23 11.16
CA CYS A 66 -1.16 7.85 10.96
C CYS A 66 -0.46 7.27 9.74
N ARG A 67 0.40 6.30 9.96
CA ARG A 67 0.94 5.49 8.86
C ARG A 67 -0.07 4.41 8.52
N GLU A 68 -0.05 3.99 7.27
CA GLU A 68 -0.96 2.95 6.79
C GLU A 68 -0.19 1.92 5.98
N PHE A 69 -0.69 0.71 5.98
CA PHE A 69 -0.18 -0.38 5.17
C PHE A 69 -1.32 -0.92 4.32
N ILE A 70 -1.18 -0.84 3.01
CA ILE A 70 -2.25 -1.11 2.06
C ILE A 70 -1.96 -2.41 1.33
N ILE A 71 -2.93 -3.32 1.32
CA ILE A 71 -2.78 -4.66 0.70
C ILE A 71 -3.93 -4.89 -0.27
N ALA A 72 -3.62 -5.39 -1.48
CA ALA A 72 -4.63 -5.91 -2.38
C ALA A 72 -4.85 -7.39 -2.03
N VAL A 73 -5.78 -7.66 -1.12
CA VAL A 73 -6.05 -9.04 -0.71
C VAL A 73 -6.82 -9.81 -1.75
N SER A 74 -7.46 -9.11 -2.69
CA SER A 74 -8.12 -9.71 -3.84
C SER A 74 -8.03 -8.72 -5.00
N GLY A 75 -7.80 -9.20 -6.19
CA GLY A 75 -7.73 -8.36 -7.38
C GLY A 75 -6.54 -7.43 -7.38
N SER A 76 -6.72 -6.26 -8.01
CA SER A 76 -5.64 -5.30 -8.16
C SER A 76 -6.20 -3.87 -8.19
N PHE A 77 -5.33 -2.93 -7.85
CA PHE A 77 -5.60 -1.50 -7.99
C PHE A 77 -4.28 -0.75 -7.98
N THR A 78 -4.31 0.52 -8.35
CA THR A 78 -3.11 1.36 -8.29
C THR A 78 -3.24 2.39 -7.18
N VAL A 79 -2.12 2.68 -6.55
CA VAL A 79 -2.01 3.71 -5.53
C VAL A 79 -1.03 4.75 -6.02
N THR A 80 -1.48 5.99 -6.10
CA THR A 80 -0.62 7.11 -6.42
C THR A 80 -0.30 7.86 -5.14
N LEU A 81 0.97 7.99 -4.83
CA LEU A 81 1.46 8.74 -3.67
C LEU A 81 2.06 10.05 -4.12
N ASP A 82 1.81 11.10 -3.36
CA ASP A 82 2.26 12.46 -3.67
C ASP A 82 2.71 13.13 -2.38
N ASN A 83 3.98 13.53 -2.34
CA ASN A 83 4.52 14.22 -1.17
C ASN A 83 4.62 15.73 -1.37
N GLY A 84 4.02 16.24 -2.44
CA GLY A 84 4.07 17.66 -2.78
C GLY A 84 5.20 18.01 -3.73
N LEU A 85 6.21 17.17 -3.83
CA LEU A 85 7.36 17.38 -4.72
C LEU A 85 7.42 16.32 -5.80
N ASN A 86 7.10 15.09 -5.45
CA ASN A 86 7.18 13.94 -6.36
C ASN A 86 5.93 13.10 -6.24
N LYS A 87 5.64 12.38 -7.30
CA LYS A 87 4.57 11.38 -7.34
C LYS A 87 5.15 10.03 -7.69
N GLN A 88 4.59 8.99 -7.10
CA GLN A 88 4.94 7.61 -7.45
C GLN A 88 3.66 6.79 -7.53
N VAL A 89 3.64 5.88 -8.51
CA VAL A 89 2.48 5.01 -8.76
C VAL A 89 2.89 3.59 -8.43
N PHE A 90 2.08 2.91 -7.65
CA PHE A 90 2.31 1.52 -7.26
C PHE A 90 1.13 0.67 -7.69
N LEU A 91 1.41 -0.42 -8.39
CA LEU A 91 0.40 -1.42 -8.70
C LEU A 91 0.40 -2.46 -7.60
N LEU A 92 -0.75 -2.61 -6.93
CA LEU A 92 -0.91 -3.64 -5.90
C LEU A 92 -1.78 -4.74 -6.48
N ASN A 93 -1.20 -5.93 -6.64
CA ASN A 93 -1.88 -7.04 -7.28
C ASN A 93 -1.54 -8.39 -6.65
N HIS A 94 -0.97 -8.37 -5.46
CA HIS A 94 -0.61 -9.62 -4.75
C HIS A 94 -0.98 -9.51 -3.27
N PRO A 95 -1.66 -10.52 -2.71
CA PRO A 95 -2.05 -10.46 -1.30
C PRO A 95 -0.87 -10.62 -0.33
N TYR A 96 0.31 -10.99 -0.82
CA TYR A 96 1.50 -11.17 0.02
C TYR A 96 2.44 -9.98 -0.03
N GLN A 97 1.96 -8.84 -0.51
CA GLN A 97 2.72 -7.59 -0.54
C GLN A 97 1.83 -6.46 -0.08
N GLY A 98 2.44 -5.49 0.57
CA GLY A 98 1.73 -4.29 0.93
C GLY A 98 2.56 -3.06 0.72
N LEU A 99 1.90 -1.91 0.68
CA LEU A 99 2.52 -0.61 0.49
C LEU A 99 2.47 0.15 1.81
N LEU A 100 3.65 0.44 2.36
CA LEU A 100 3.74 1.27 3.55
C LEU A 100 3.69 2.74 3.13
N VAL A 101 2.74 3.47 3.69
CA VAL A 101 2.55 4.89 3.41
C VAL A 101 2.80 5.67 4.70
N GLU A 102 3.77 6.58 4.64
CA GLU A 102 4.16 7.40 5.78
C GLU A 102 3.18 8.55 5.99
N ILE A 103 3.36 9.27 7.09
CA ILE A 103 2.53 10.44 7.37
C ILE A 103 2.75 11.52 6.32
N ASP A 104 1.75 12.38 6.17
CA ASP A 104 1.79 13.55 5.28
C ASP A 104 1.99 13.20 3.80
N ILE A 105 1.64 11.98 3.41
CA ILE A 105 1.67 11.56 2.01
C ILE A 105 0.24 11.50 1.49
N TRP A 106 -0.03 12.30 0.47
CA TRP A 106 -1.33 12.27 -0.22
C TRP A 106 -1.43 10.98 -1.01
N ARG A 107 -2.57 10.32 -0.94
CA ARG A 107 -2.78 9.07 -1.64
C ARG A 107 -4.09 9.06 -2.39
N THR A 108 -4.07 8.46 -3.56
CA THR A 108 -5.23 8.24 -4.40
C THR A 108 -5.21 6.81 -4.89
N LEU A 109 -6.35 6.16 -4.85
CA LEU A 109 -6.47 4.76 -5.31
C LEU A 109 -7.44 4.73 -6.47
N ASP A 110 -7.05 4.04 -7.57
CA ASP A 110 -7.92 3.89 -8.73
C ASP A 110 -7.59 2.61 -9.48
N ASP A 111 -8.18 2.43 -10.65
CA ASP A 111 -7.96 1.24 -11.49
C ASP A 111 -8.28 -0.05 -10.76
N PHE A 112 -9.36 -0.07 -10.00
CA PHE A 112 -9.77 -1.28 -9.29
C PHE A 112 -10.27 -2.33 -10.28
N SER A 113 -9.69 -3.53 -10.20
CA SER A 113 -10.20 -4.66 -10.97
C SER A 113 -11.53 -5.13 -10.37
N SER A 114 -12.28 -5.92 -11.15
CA SER A 114 -13.51 -6.51 -10.66
C SER A 114 -13.23 -7.40 -9.46
N GLY A 115 -13.96 -7.20 -8.37
CA GLY A 115 -13.78 -8.00 -7.16
C GLY A 115 -12.57 -7.63 -6.34
N ALA A 116 -11.92 -6.50 -6.64
CA ALA A 116 -10.76 -6.06 -5.86
C ALA A 116 -11.17 -5.71 -4.43
N VAL A 117 -10.30 -6.05 -3.48
CA VAL A 117 -10.48 -5.70 -2.08
C VAL A 117 -9.20 -5.04 -1.59
N CYS A 118 -9.34 -3.82 -1.12
CA CYS A 118 -8.24 -3.04 -0.56
C CYS A 118 -8.34 -3.10 0.96
N LEU A 119 -7.38 -3.77 1.59
CA LEU A 119 -7.31 -3.88 3.04
C LEU A 119 -6.26 -2.90 3.55
N VAL A 120 -6.62 -2.10 4.55
CA VAL A 120 -5.70 -1.12 5.13
C VAL A 120 -5.54 -1.39 6.61
N LEU A 121 -4.27 -1.48 7.03
CA LEU A 121 -3.89 -1.62 8.42
C LEU A 121 -3.34 -0.26 8.85
N ALA A 122 -3.96 0.35 9.86
CA ALA A 122 -3.65 1.72 10.23
C ALA A 122 -3.01 1.78 11.62
N GLU A 123 -2.04 2.68 11.75
CA GLU A 123 -1.29 2.87 12.98
C GLU A 123 -2.15 3.47 14.07
N ASP A 124 -3.11 4.29 13.68
CA ASP A 124 -3.89 5.06 14.63
C ASP A 124 -5.37 4.80 14.45
N SER A 125 -6.13 4.93 15.54
CA SER A 125 -7.57 4.86 15.45
C SER A 125 -8.10 6.22 15.01
N PHE A 126 -9.32 6.19 14.56
CA PHE A 126 -9.93 7.40 14.02
C PHE A 126 -10.47 8.26 15.14
#